data_7931a5cb927df0ead84e9abc4755b9e1
#
_entry.id   7931a5cb927df0ead84e9abc4755b9e1
#
_cell.length_a   1.000
_cell.length_b   1.000
_cell.length_c   1.000
_cell.angle_alpha   90.00
_cell.angle_beta   90.00
_cell.angle_gamma   90.00
#
_symmetry.space_group_name_H-M   'P 1'
#
loop_
_entity.id
_entity.type
_entity.pdbx_description
1 polymer ?
#
loop_
_entity_poly.entity_id
_entity_poly.type
_entity_poly.pdbx_seq_one_letter_code
_entity_poly.pdbx_strand_id
1 'polypeptide(L)'
;MMHHRPTIVAVSGFSSNVGKTTLVCELLRHLPGWEAIKLTRGHYRSCGRDPDTCCVSDLLQEKAVVRSGRDSNYESGKDTGRFWDAGATNVHWVIVKDDQVEQGIAEALSRVKAEGVVVEGNSFLKYVKADFTIMCSRSDGGKIKSSAREALTKTDVLYLSTVNGQVGVARQEFERWRSTLPIALDLDDVLLHTSENLTELIAFIRKTRLNTS
;
A
#
# COMPACT_ATOMS: atom_id res chain seq x y z
N MET A 1 13.32 -11.53 25.53
CA MET A 1 13.53 -10.73 24.32
C MET A 1 12.32 -9.83 24.16
N MET A 2 12.47 -8.51 24.23
CA MET A 2 11.38 -7.60 23.91
C MET A 2 11.07 -7.79 22.41
N HIS A 3 9.85 -8.22 22.10
CA HIS A 3 9.37 -8.25 20.72
C HIS A 3 9.20 -6.78 20.28
N HIS A 4 10.17 -6.26 19.58
CA HIS A 4 10.06 -4.93 18.99
C HIS A 4 8.99 -5.00 17.89
N ARG A 5 7.93 -4.21 18.01
CA ARG A 5 6.92 -4.06 16.96
C ARG A 5 7.60 -3.39 15.75
N PRO A 6 7.47 -3.94 14.54
CA PRO A 6 8.04 -3.28 13.36
C PRO A 6 7.34 -1.94 13.10
N THR A 7 8.09 -0.97 12.58
CA THR A 7 7.50 0.23 12.00
C THR A 7 6.68 -0.13 10.77
N ILE A 8 5.41 0.24 10.73
CA ILE A 8 4.48 -0.12 9.65
C ILE A 8 4.21 1.10 8.78
N VAL A 9 4.64 1.05 7.53
CA VAL A 9 4.30 2.02 6.49
C VAL A 9 3.23 1.46 5.58
N ALA A 10 2.08 2.11 5.53
CA ALA A 10 0.97 1.73 4.67
C ALA A 10 1.06 2.46 3.32
N VAL A 11 0.95 1.72 2.22
CA VAL A 11 0.78 2.26 0.86
C VAL A 11 -0.60 1.87 0.36
N SER A 12 -1.49 2.81 0.42
CA SER A 12 -2.89 2.72 0.01
C SER A 12 -3.12 3.40 -1.35
N GLY A 13 -4.32 3.37 -1.88
CA GLY A 13 -4.61 4.09 -3.12
C GLY A 13 -6.10 4.22 -3.43
N PHE A 14 -6.48 5.30 -4.11
CA PHE A 14 -7.86 5.59 -4.48
C PHE A 14 -8.51 4.48 -5.28
N SER A 15 -7.72 3.88 -6.18
CA SER A 15 -8.21 2.80 -7.04
C SER A 15 -7.09 1.79 -7.38
N SER A 16 -7.36 0.90 -8.35
CA SER A 16 -6.32 0.07 -8.97
C SER A 16 -5.47 0.91 -9.92
N ASN A 17 -4.22 0.50 -10.14
CA ASN A 17 -3.29 1.10 -11.11
C ASN A 17 -2.97 2.61 -10.84
N VAL A 18 -2.96 3.01 -9.57
CA VAL A 18 -2.58 4.36 -9.13
C VAL A 18 -1.12 4.44 -8.66
N GLY A 19 -0.27 3.50 -9.06
CA GLY A 19 1.16 3.54 -8.76
C GLY A 19 1.59 2.97 -7.39
N LYS A 20 0.69 2.34 -6.62
CA LYS A 20 1.04 1.75 -5.29
C LYS A 20 2.28 0.87 -5.35
N THR A 21 2.25 -0.17 -6.18
CA THR A 21 3.35 -1.14 -6.30
C THR A 21 4.66 -0.47 -6.72
N THR A 22 4.58 0.55 -7.59
CA THR A 22 5.76 1.33 -7.98
C THR A 22 6.32 2.10 -6.80
N LEU A 23 5.47 2.78 -6.02
CA LEU A 23 5.91 3.49 -4.81
C LEU A 23 6.51 2.53 -3.78
N VAL A 24 5.88 1.37 -3.54
CA VAL A 24 6.44 0.36 -2.63
C VAL A 24 7.84 -0.05 -3.07
N CYS A 25 8.06 -0.30 -4.36
CA CYS A 25 9.39 -0.63 -4.88
C CYS A 25 10.40 0.52 -4.66
N GLU A 26 10.00 1.77 -4.87
CA GLU A 26 10.87 2.92 -4.59
C GLU A 26 11.20 3.03 -3.10
N LEU A 27 10.24 2.85 -2.22
CA LEU A 27 10.48 2.86 -0.77
C LEU A 27 11.45 1.75 -0.36
N LEU A 28 11.27 0.53 -0.85
CA LEU A 28 12.13 -0.62 -0.52
C LEU A 28 13.58 -0.39 -0.96
N ARG A 29 13.83 0.22 -2.12
CA ARG A 29 15.18 0.58 -2.57
C ARG A 29 15.89 1.56 -1.63
N HIS A 30 15.12 2.40 -0.94
CA HIS A 30 15.64 3.43 -0.05
C HIS A 30 15.57 3.05 1.44
N LEU A 31 14.91 1.95 1.76
CA LEU A 31 14.75 1.43 3.13
C LEU A 31 15.38 0.02 3.22
N PRO A 32 16.72 -0.10 3.13
CA PRO A 32 17.39 -1.38 3.17
C PRO A 32 17.09 -2.11 4.48
N GLY A 33 16.94 -3.43 4.40
CA GLY A 33 16.61 -4.25 5.56
C GLY A 33 15.11 -4.37 5.87
N TRP A 34 14.25 -3.68 5.11
CA TRP A 34 12.79 -3.74 5.29
C TRP A 34 12.15 -4.93 4.58
N GLU A 35 11.02 -5.37 5.12
CA GLU A 35 10.17 -6.38 4.52
C GLU A 35 8.95 -5.73 3.83
N ALA A 36 8.23 -6.53 3.05
CA ALA A 36 7.01 -6.07 2.39
C ALA A 36 5.84 -7.03 2.61
N ILE A 37 4.63 -6.49 2.74
CA ILE A 37 3.38 -7.25 2.75
C ILE A 37 2.52 -6.80 1.58
N LYS A 38 2.10 -7.74 0.74
CA LYS A 38 1.08 -7.52 -0.29
C LYS A 38 -0.25 -8.10 0.19
N LEU A 39 -1.23 -7.25 0.45
CA LEU A 39 -2.58 -7.69 0.73
C LEU A 39 -3.40 -7.76 -0.56
N THR A 40 -3.80 -8.96 -0.93
CA THR A 40 -4.70 -9.23 -2.05
C THR A 40 -6.04 -9.71 -1.51
N ARG A 41 -7.06 -8.90 -1.73
CA ARG A 41 -8.42 -9.25 -1.38
C ARG A 41 -9.10 -9.86 -2.61
N GLY A 42 -9.35 -11.15 -2.55
CA GLY A 42 -10.13 -11.84 -3.55
C GLY A 42 -11.62 -11.59 -3.29
N HIS A 43 -12.31 -11.09 -4.30
CA HIS A 43 -13.74 -10.98 -4.28
C HIS A 43 -14.26 -11.04 -5.69
N TYR A 44 -15.31 -11.76 -5.81
CA TYR A 44 -15.97 -12.09 -7.07
C TYR A 44 -16.55 -10.89 -7.85
N ARG A 45 -16.52 -9.65 -7.31
CA ARG A 45 -17.29 -8.55 -7.90
C ARG A 45 -16.58 -7.20 -8.06
N SER A 46 -15.39 -6.97 -7.52
CA SER A 46 -14.84 -5.60 -7.45
C SER A 46 -13.88 -5.23 -8.58
N CYS A 47 -13.34 -6.20 -9.30
CA CYS A 47 -12.45 -5.91 -10.43
C CYS A 47 -13.17 -5.85 -11.78
N GLY A 48 -14.50 -6.08 -11.81
CA GLY A 48 -15.30 -6.13 -13.03
C GLY A 48 -14.97 -7.33 -13.95
N ARG A 49 -14.12 -8.25 -13.48
CA ARG A 49 -13.84 -9.52 -14.16
C ARG A 49 -14.81 -10.60 -13.67
N ASP A 50 -15.07 -11.56 -14.53
CA ASP A 50 -15.79 -12.77 -14.18
C ASP A 50 -15.15 -13.41 -12.93
N PRO A 51 -15.94 -13.85 -11.93
CA PRO A 51 -15.47 -14.59 -10.78
C PRO A 51 -14.54 -15.74 -11.14
N ASP A 52 -14.85 -16.46 -12.20
CA ASP A 52 -14.11 -17.62 -12.67
C ASP A 52 -12.74 -17.25 -13.30
N THR A 53 -12.52 -15.97 -13.60
CA THR A 53 -11.25 -15.45 -14.15
C THR A 53 -10.45 -14.61 -13.18
N CYS A 54 -10.86 -14.50 -11.92
CA CYS A 54 -10.11 -13.78 -10.90
C CYS A 54 -8.79 -14.52 -10.58
N CYS A 55 -7.65 -13.87 -10.79
CA CYS A 55 -6.31 -14.46 -10.63
C CYS A 55 -5.98 -14.97 -9.22
N VAL A 56 -6.85 -14.77 -8.26
CA VAL A 56 -6.68 -15.24 -6.88
C VAL A 56 -7.85 -16.07 -6.35
N SER A 57 -8.93 -16.28 -7.17
CA SER A 57 -10.08 -17.05 -6.70
C SER A 57 -9.70 -18.49 -6.31
N ASP A 58 -8.85 -19.14 -7.08
CA ASP A 58 -8.37 -20.49 -6.80
C ASP A 58 -7.45 -20.59 -5.59
N LEU A 59 -6.95 -19.46 -5.11
CA LEU A 59 -6.06 -19.36 -3.95
C LEU A 59 -6.83 -19.05 -2.67
N LEU A 60 -8.10 -18.67 -2.76
CA LEU A 60 -8.95 -18.38 -1.61
C LEU A 60 -9.32 -19.68 -0.90
N GLN A 61 -9.15 -19.67 0.43
CA GLN A 61 -9.47 -20.81 1.29
C GLN A 61 -10.46 -20.40 2.39
N GLU A 62 -10.87 -21.36 3.22
CA GLU A 62 -11.72 -21.09 4.38
C GLU A 62 -11.01 -20.19 5.41
N LYS A 63 -9.68 -20.21 5.44
CA LYS A 63 -8.85 -19.33 6.27
C LYS A 63 -7.99 -18.43 5.41
N ALA A 64 -7.52 -17.35 5.99
CA ALA A 64 -6.54 -16.48 5.36
C ALA A 64 -5.30 -17.27 4.92
N VAL A 65 -4.78 -16.98 3.73
CA VAL A 65 -3.56 -17.60 3.22
C VAL A 65 -2.43 -16.59 3.28
N VAL A 66 -1.34 -16.92 3.96
CA VAL A 66 -0.13 -16.09 4.03
C VAL A 66 1.06 -16.88 3.50
N ARG A 67 1.53 -16.51 2.31
CA ARG A 67 2.73 -17.06 1.68
C ARG A 67 3.91 -16.16 1.97
N SER A 68 4.94 -16.69 2.60
CA SER A 68 6.14 -15.94 3.00
C SER A 68 7.38 -16.59 2.40
N GLY A 69 8.34 -15.77 1.99
CA GLY A 69 9.58 -16.25 1.40
C GLY A 69 9.55 -16.34 -0.13
N ARG A 70 10.75 -16.22 -0.73
CA ARG A 70 10.92 -16.10 -2.18
C ARG A 70 10.36 -17.30 -2.94
N ASP A 71 10.61 -18.49 -2.47
CA ASP A 71 10.18 -19.75 -3.13
C ASP A 71 8.66 -19.88 -3.21
N SER A 72 7.91 -19.20 -2.32
CA SER A 72 6.46 -19.33 -2.22
C SER A 72 5.68 -18.22 -2.93
N ASN A 73 6.32 -17.08 -3.24
CA ASN A 73 5.59 -15.93 -3.75
C ASN A 73 6.37 -15.06 -4.77
N TYR A 74 7.55 -15.49 -5.21
CA TYR A 74 8.24 -14.81 -6.28
C TYR A 74 7.68 -15.24 -7.65
N GLU A 75 7.23 -14.26 -8.41
CA GLU A 75 6.92 -14.41 -9.84
C GLU A 75 7.32 -13.11 -10.54
N SER A 76 8.18 -13.22 -11.54
CA SER A 76 8.70 -12.07 -12.28
C SER A 76 7.58 -11.22 -12.87
N GLY A 77 7.66 -9.90 -12.69
CA GLY A 77 6.66 -8.95 -13.17
C GLY A 77 5.39 -8.84 -12.33
N LYS A 78 5.13 -9.76 -11.39
CA LYS A 78 4.03 -9.62 -10.42
C LYS A 78 4.45 -8.72 -9.25
N ASP A 79 3.47 -8.18 -8.53
CA ASP A 79 3.72 -7.22 -7.44
C ASP A 79 4.71 -7.79 -6.40
N THR A 80 4.52 -9.03 -5.96
CA THR A 80 5.42 -9.66 -4.98
C THR A 80 6.83 -9.87 -5.53
N GLY A 81 6.96 -10.32 -6.78
CA GLY A 81 8.25 -10.43 -7.46
C GLY A 81 8.97 -9.09 -7.57
N ARG A 82 8.25 -8.04 -7.93
CA ARG A 82 8.79 -6.66 -7.98
C ARG A 82 9.27 -6.17 -6.62
N PHE A 83 8.63 -6.57 -5.51
CA PHE A 83 9.10 -6.22 -4.16
C PHE A 83 10.43 -6.90 -3.83
N TRP A 84 10.58 -8.17 -4.20
CA TRP A 84 11.86 -8.87 -4.07
C TRP A 84 12.96 -8.21 -4.90
N ASP A 85 12.66 -7.87 -6.14
CA ASP A 85 13.61 -7.23 -7.07
C ASP A 85 13.96 -5.80 -6.62
N ALA A 86 13.10 -5.17 -5.82
CA ALA A 86 13.34 -3.86 -5.21
C ALA A 86 14.14 -3.93 -3.90
N GLY A 87 14.52 -5.12 -3.42
CA GLY A 87 15.40 -5.29 -2.27
C GLY A 87 14.69 -5.55 -0.94
N ALA A 88 13.40 -5.97 -0.95
CA ALA A 88 12.76 -6.46 0.26
C ALA A 88 13.54 -7.66 0.82
N THR A 89 13.80 -7.69 2.13
CA THR A 89 14.48 -8.82 2.79
C THR A 89 13.58 -10.03 2.94
N ASN A 90 12.28 -9.80 2.98
CA ASN A 90 11.24 -10.82 2.88
C ASN A 90 9.96 -10.20 2.32
N VAL A 91 9.13 -11.04 1.68
CA VAL A 91 7.82 -10.64 1.17
C VAL A 91 6.77 -11.61 1.71
N HIS A 92 5.67 -11.05 2.21
CA HIS A 92 4.50 -11.79 2.65
C HIS A 92 3.32 -11.47 1.74
N TRP A 93 2.80 -12.48 1.06
CA TRP A 93 1.61 -12.35 0.25
C TRP A 93 0.40 -12.86 1.01
N VAL A 94 -0.49 -11.94 1.36
CA VAL A 94 -1.74 -12.20 2.09
C VAL A 94 -2.88 -12.28 1.08
N ILE A 95 -3.56 -13.42 1.04
CA ILE A 95 -4.67 -13.72 0.14
C ILE A 95 -5.89 -14.01 1.00
N VAL A 96 -6.91 -13.14 0.94
CA VAL A 96 -8.02 -13.14 1.89
C VAL A 96 -9.34 -12.78 1.23
N LYS A 97 -10.45 -13.25 1.84
CA LYS A 97 -11.79 -12.70 1.67
C LYS A 97 -11.96 -11.47 2.58
N ASP A 98 -13.07 -10.77 2.45
CA ASP A 98 -13.35 -9.55 3.22
C ASP A 98 -13.37 -9.78 4.73
N ASP A 99 -13.93 -10.89 5.18
CA ASP A 99 -14.04 -11.31 6.58
C ASP A 99 -12.73 -11.87 7.17
N GLN A 100 -11.74 -12.15 6.33
CA GLN A 100 -10.45 -12.73 6.72
C GLN A 100 -9.32 -11.68 6.81
N VAL A 101 -9.58 -10.42 6.47
CA VAL A 101 -8.53 -9.38 6.39
C VAL A 101 -7.82 -9.22 7.73
N GLU A 102 -8.56 -9.17 8.84
CA GLU A 102 -7.98 -9.02 10.17
C GLU A 102 -7.02 -10.15 10.51
N GLN A 103 -7.48 -11.39 10.35
CA GLN A 103 -6.66 -12.56 10.61
C GLN A 103 -5.41 -12.60 9.72
N GLY A 104 -5.59 -12.36 8.41
CA GLY A 104 -4.48 -12.45 7.45
C GLY A 104 -3.41 -11.42 7.67
N ILE A 105 -3.79 -10.16 7.97
CA ILE A 105 -2.79 -9.12 8.24
C ILE A 105 -2.09 -9.33 9.59
N ALA A 106 -2.81 -9.76 10.62
CA ALA A 106 -2.22 -10.08 11.92
C ALA A 106 -1.19 -11.22 11.80
N GLU A 107 -1.54 -12.27 11.06
CA GLU A 107 -0.63 -13.39 10.81
C GLU A 107 0.61 -12.95 10.01
N ALA A 108 0.44 -12.13 8.96
CA ALA A 108 1.58 -11.64 8.18
C ALA A 108 2.51 -10.77 9.02
N LEU A 109 1.97 -9.86 9.83
CA LEU A 109 2.74 -9.00 10.73
C LEU A 109 3.49 -9.80 11.80
N SER A 110 2.92 -10.89 12.32
CA SER A 110 3.59 -11.76 13.28
C SER A 110 4.81 -12.50 12.71
N ARG A 111 4.90 -12.60 11.37
CA ARG A 111 6.01 -13.21 10.65
C ARG A 111 7.12 -12.23 10.28
N VAL A 112 6.87 -10.93 10.38
CA VAL A 112 7.86 -9.88 10.10
C VAL A 112 8.98 -9.95 11.14
N LYS A 113 10.23 -9.97 10.65
CA LYS A 113 11.44 -10.01 11.48
C LYS A 113 12.24 -8.72 11.38
N ALA A 114 12.00 -7.94 10.32
CA ALA A 114 12.66 -6.66 10.10
C ALA A 114 12.13 -5.59 11.07
N GLU A 115 12.92 -4.54 11.26
CA GLU A 115 12.52 -3.38 12.06
C GLU A 115 11.43 -2.54 11.39
N GLY A 116 11.22 -2.71 10.08
CA GLY A 116 10.19 -2.01 9.33
C GLY A 116 9.59 -2.87 8.22
N VAL A 117 8.34 -2.59 7.90
CA VAL A 117 7.58 -3.26 6.86
C VAL A 117 6.72 -2.28 6.07
N VAL A 118 6.75 -2.40 4.75
CA VAL A 118 5.84 -1.67 3.86
C VAL A 118 4.66 -2.57 3.51
N VAL A 119 3.45 -2.11 3.79
CA VAL A 119 2.21 -2.87 3.54
C VAL A 119 1.43 -2.22 2.40
N GLU A 120 1.25 -2.95 1.29
CA GLU A 120 0.42 -2.50 0.18
C GLU A 120 -1.01 -3.02 0.32
N GLY A 121 -1.97 -2.09 0.44
CA GLY A 121 -3.40 -2.35 0.50
C GLY A 121 -4.18 -1.25 1.21
N ASN A 122 -5.51 -1.27 1.13
CA ASN A 122 -6.38 -0.33 1.82
C ASN A 122 -7.05 -0.97 3.05
N SER A 123 -7.63 -2.16 2.86
CA SER A 123 -8.58 -2.76 3.81
C SER A 123 -7.97 -3.14 5.16
N PHE A 124 -6.67 -3.40 5.22
CA PHE A 124 -6.00 -3.75 6.48
C PHE A 124 -5.96 -2.58 7.48
N LEU A 125 -6.00 -1.34 7.00
CA LEU A 125 -6.02 -0.14 7.86
C LEU A 125 -7.25 -0.06 8.78
N LYS A 126 -8.29 -0.85 8.52
CA LYS A 126 -9.42 -1.00 9.44
C LYS A 126 -8.99 -1.67 10.75
N TYR A 127 -8.02 -2.57 10.71
CA TYR A 127 -7.63 -3.45 11.81
C TYR A 127 -6.26 -3.12 12.39
N VAL A 128 -5.40 -2.43 11.63
CA VAL A 128 -4.02 -2.13 12.01
C VAL A 128 -3.81 -0.62 11.96
N LYS A 129 -3.22 -0.09 13.02
CA LYS A 129 -2.69 1.29 13.02
C LYS A 129 -1.31 1.26 12.39
N ALA A 130 -1.15 1.85 11.21
CA ALA A 130 0.14 2.12 10.62
C ALA A 130 0.82 3.30 11.34
N ASP A 131 2.14 3.32 11.31
CA ASP A 131 2.94 4.43 11.87
C ASP A 131 3.04 5.58 10.85
N PHE A 132 2.89 5.26 9.56
CA PHE A 132 2.80 6.24 8.48
C PHE A 132 1.95 5.69 7.32
N THR A 133 1.03 6.50 6.82
CA THR A 133 0.07 6.10 5.77
C THR A 133 0.17 7.00 4.55
N ILE A 134 0.46 6.41 3.40
CA ILE A 134 0.56 7.07 2.11
C ILE A 134 -0.63 6.65 1.24
N MET A 135 -1.36 7.60 0.70
CA MET A 135 -2.45 7.36 -0.23
C MET A 135 -2.04 7.75 -1.64
N CYS A 136 -1.92 6.77 -2.53
CA CYS A 136 -1.60 6.99 -3.93
C CYS A 136 -2.82 7.43 -4.74
N SER A 137 -2.61 8.40 -5.63
CA SER A 137 -3.58 8.85 -6.60
C SER A 137 -2.95 9.05 -7.98
N ARG A 138 -3.78 9.12 -9.01
CA ARG A 138 -3.42 9.61 -10.35
C ARG A 138 -3.67 11.12 -10.43
N SER A 139 -3.14 11.77 -11.46
CA SER A 139 -3.36 13.21 -11.70
C SER A 139 -4.83 13.57 -11.89
N ASP A 140 -5.59 12.69 -12.56
CA ASP A 140 -7.03 12.86 -12.76
C ASP A 140 -7.89 12.49 -11.53
N GLY A 141 -7.24 12.08 -10.41
CA GLY A 141 -7.88 11.61 -9.19
C GLY A 141 -8.74 10.38 -9.39
N GLY A 142 -9.64 10.41 -10.33
CA GLY A 142 -10.51 9.29 -10.70
C GLY A 142 -11.51 8.89 -9.62
N LYS A 143 -12.00 7.65 -9.71
CA LYS A 143 -12.98 7.10 -8.75
C LYS A 143 -12.30 6.65 -7.48
N ILE A 144 -12.79 7.12 -6.32
CA ILE A 144 -12.35 6.67 -5.01
C ILE A 144 -13.18 5.44 -4.59
N LYS A 145 -12.53 4.29 -4.38
CA LYS A 145 -13.17 3.07 -3.88
C LYS A 145 -13.63 3.25 -2.42
N SER A 146 -14.64 2.48 -1.99
CA SER A 146 -15.13 2.49 -0.59
C SER A 146 -14.01 2.23 0.42
N SER A 147 -13.18 1.22 0.18
CA SER A 147 -12.03 0.92 1.05
C SER A 147 -10.96 2.03 1.07
N ALA A 148 -10.87 2.84 0.03
CA ALA A 148 -9.99 4.00 0.01
C ALA A 148 -10.57 5.16 0.84
N ARG A 149 -11.89 5.35 0.84
CA ARG A 149 -12.56 6.36 1.68
C ARG A 149 -12.33 6.12 3.17
N GLU A 150 -12.38 4.85 3.61
CA GLU A 150 -12.04 4.48 4.99
C GLU A 150 -10.55 4.73 5.31
N ALA A 151 -9.66 4.44 4.36
CA ALA A 151 -8.23 4.65 4.53
C ALA A 151 -7.82 6.13 4.52
N LEU A 152 -8.60 7.00 3.85
CA LEU A 152 -8.33 8.46 3.76
C LEU A 152 -8.30 9.11 5.15
N THR A 153 -9.17 8.71 6.07
CA THR A 153 -9.21 9.27 7.43
C THR A 153 -7.95 8.98 8.26
N LYS A 154 -7.07 8.13 7.74
CA LYS A 154 -5.81 7.70 8.36
C LYS A 154 -4.59 8.07 7.52
N THR A 155 -4.78 8.91 6.50
CA THR A 155 -3.74 9.26 5.53
C THR A 155 -2.92 10.43 6.05
N ASP A 156 -1.60 10.23 6.14
CA ASP A 156 -0.65 11.29 6.52
C ASP A 156 -0.23 12.12 5.30
N VAL A 157 -0.06 11.46 4.13
CA VAL A 157 0.32 12.12 2.89
C VAL A 157 -0.39 11.52 1.68
N LEU A 158 -0.63 12.36 0.68
CA LEU A 158 -1.01 11.95 -0.67
C LEU A 158 0.24 11.78 -1.54
N TYR A 159 0.30 10.72 -2.32
CA TYR A 159 1.34 10.53 -3.31
C TYR A 159 0.74 10.49 -4.72
N LEU A 160 1.14 11.47 -5.53
CA LEU A 160 0.68 11.58 -6.90
C LEU A 160 1.60 10.81 -7.83
N SER A 161 1.08 9.73 -8.40
CA SER A 161 1.77 8.98 -9.44
C SER A 161 1.73 9.74 -10.75
N THR A 162 2.91 10.10 -11.25
CA THR A 162 3.05 10.84 -12.52
C THR A 162 3.53 9.92 -13.62
N VAL A 163 2.96 10.09 -14.82
CA VAL A 163 3.44 9.45 -16.04
C VAL A 163 4.33 10.46 -16.76
N ASN A 164 5.48 10.03 -17.25
CA ASN A 164 6.39 10.83 -18.08
C ASN A 164 7.00 12.09 -17.44
N GLY A 165 7.13 12.16 -16.11
CA GLY A 165 7.87 13.24 -15.46
C GLY A 165 7.21 14.63 -15.50
N GLN A 166 5.97 14.75 -15.97
CA GLN A 166 5.24 16.03 -16.02
C GLN A 166 4.57 16.35 -14.67
N VAL A 167 5.37 16.45 -13.61
CA VAL A 167 4.89 16.63 -12.24
C VAL A 167 4.06 17.89 -12.07
N GLY A 168 4.48 19.02 -12.64
CA GLY A 168 3.75 20.29 -12.53
C GLY A 168 2.34 20.23 -13.11
N VAL A 169 2.20 19.62 -14.30
CA VAL A 169 0.89 19.42 -14.95
C VAL A 169 0.02 18.47 -14.12
N ALA A 170 0.60 17.35 -13.70
CA ALA A 170 -0.13 16.37 -12.90
C ALA A 170 -0.62 16.96 -11.57
N ARG A 171 0.18 17.81 -10.92
CA ARG A 171 -0.22 18.50 -9.70
C ARG A 171 -1.40 19.45 -9.96
N GLN A 172 -1.36 20.26 -11.02
CA GLN A 172 -2.45 21.16 -11.36
C GLN A 172 -3.75 20.43 -11.70
N GLU A 173 -3.67 19.32 -12.43
CA GLU A 173 -4.82 18.46 -12.73
C GLU A 173 -5.42 17.88 -11.45
N PHE A 174 -4.59 17.39 -10.55
CA PHE A 174 -5.03 16.82 -9.29
C PHE A 174 -5.71 17.87 -8.40
N GLU A 175 -5.14 19.07 -8.26
CA GLU A 175 -5.72 20.14 -7.46
C GLU A 175 -7.08 20.61 -8.05
N ARG A 176 -7.20 20.65 -9.38
CA ARG A 176 -8.47 20.94 -10.04
C ARG A 176 -9.51 19.86 -9.76
N TRP A 177 -9.12 18.60 -9.81
CA TRP A 177 -10.01 17.50 -9.47
C TRP A 177 -10.36 17.52 -7.97
N ARG A 178 -9.39 17.74 -7.09
CA ARG A 178 -9.57 17.81 -5.64
C ARG A 178 -10.61 18.85 -5.24
N SER A 179 -10.60 20.02 -5.87
CA SER A 179 -11.59 21.08 -5.63
C SER A 179 -13.03 20.69 -6.01
N THR A 180 -13.23 19.61 -6.75
CA THR A 180 -14.57 19.08 -7.09
C THR A 180 -15.09 18.07 -6.08
N LEU A 181 -14.26 17.66 -5.09
CA LEU A 181 -14.67 16.69 -4.10
C LEU A 181 -15.67 17.27 -3.10
N PRO A 182 -16.61 16.45 -2.59
CA PRO A 182 -17.45 16.86 -1.48
C PRO A 182 -16.61 17.22 -0.25
N ILE A 183 -17.04 18.22 0.52
CA ILE A 183 -16.41 18.66 1.79
C ILE A 183 -16.16 17.48 2.75
N ALA A 184 -17.01 16.44 2.73
CA ALA A 184 -16.83 15.24 3.53
C ALA A 184 -15.55 14.41 3.22
N LEU A 185 -14.84 14.74 2.13
CA LEU A 185 -13.57 14.15 1.73
C LEU A 185 -12.46 15.21 1.76
N ASP A 186 -12.51 16.08 2.77
CA ASP A 186 -11.54 17.14 2.95
C ASP A 186 -10.10 16.57 2.96
N LEU A 187 -9.36 16.94 1.92
CA LEU A 187 -7.96 16.55 1.73
C LEU A 187 -7.05 17.79 1.75
N ASP A 188 -7.59 18.96 2.10
CA ASP A 188 -6.91 20.25 1.92
C ASP A 188 -5.67 20.35 2.80
N ASP A 189 -5.69 19.74 3.98
CA ASP A 189 -4.56 19.74 4.91
C ASP A 189 -3.58 18.59 4.67
N VAL A 190 -3.86 17.67 3.74
CA VAL A 190 -2.99 16.51 3.47
C VAL A 190 -1.91 16.90 2.47
N LEU A 191 -0.64 16.78 2.88
CA LEU A 191 0.51 17.10 2.03
C LEU A 191 0.55 16.22 0.78
N LEU A 192 0.80 16.88 -0.37
CA LEU A 192 0.92 16.21 -1.65
C LEU A 192 2.39 16.00 -2.03
N HIS A 193 2.80 14.74 -2.13
CA HIS A 193 4.12 14.30 -2.59
C HIS A 193 4.05 13.74 -4.01
N THR A 194 5.19 13.76 -4.69
CA THR A 194 5.39 13.22 -6.04
C THR A 194 6.78 12.55 -6.10
N SER A 195 7.17 12.06 -7.27
CA SER A 195 8.53 11.53 -7.46
C SER A 195 9.64 12.57 -7.22
N GLU A 196 9.36 13.87 -7.39
CA GLU A 196 10.36 14.94 -7.19
C GLU A 196 10.75 15.13 -5.73
N ASN A 197 9.82 14.88 -4.80
CA ASN A 197 10.08 14.99 -3.37
C ASN A 197 10.02 13.65 -2.61
N LEU A 198 10.33 12.57 -3.31
CA LEU A 198 10.43 11.23 -2.72
C LEU A 198 11.46 11.17 -1.57
N THR A 199 12.57 11.90 -1.69
CA THR A 199 13.60 11.99 -0.65
C THR A 199 13.05 12.56 0.66
N GLU A 200 12.20 13.57 0.59
CA GLU A 200 11.52 14.15 1.75
C GLU A 200 10.58 13.12 2.40
N LEU A 201 9.80 12.41 1.58
CA LEU A 201 8.91 11.35 2.06
C LEU A 201 9.69 10.25 2.80
N ILE A 202 10.82 9.83 2.27
CA ILE A 202 11.70 8.85 2.91
C ILE A 202 12.27 9.38 4.23
N ALA A 203 12.65 10.66 4.28
CA ALA A 203 13.12 11.29 5.51
C ALA A 203 12.03 11.31 6.59
N PHE A 204 10.77 11.59 6.23
CA PHE A 204 9.63 11.48 7.15
C PHE A 204 9.45 10.07 7.70
N ILE A 205 9.48 9.06 6.85
CA ILE A 205 9.36 7.65 7.26
C ILE A 205 10.47 7.27 8.24
N ARG A 206 11.71 7.67 7.97
CA ARG A 206 12.85 7.40 8.87
C ARG A 206 12.70 8.10 10.22
N LYS A 207 12.18 9.33 10.24
CA LYS A 207 11.93 10.08 11.48
C LYS A 207 10.83 9.44 12.33
N THR A 208 9.77 8.93 11.70
CA THR A 208 8.69 8.21 12.39
C THR A 208 9.24 7.00 13.14
N ARG A 209 10.17 6.25 12.54
CA ARG A 209 10.85 5.13 13.19
C ARG A 209 11.57 5.51 14.48
N LEU A 210 12.27 6.66 14.50
CA LEU A 210 13.01 7.11 15.67
C LEU A 210 12.11 7.47 16.87
N ASN A 211 10.85 7.80 16.61
CA ASN A 211 9.87 8.17 17.63
C ASN A 211 9.10 6.95 18.20
N THR A 212 9.23 5.77 17.59
CA THR A 212 8.56 4.52 18.02
C THR A 212 9.50 3.55 18.73
N SER A 213 10.78 3.88 18.81
CA SER A 213 11.83 3.14 19.55
C SER A 213 12.05 3.71 20.94
#